data_712082a83a32080a27ce3a75bc5abe21
#
_entry.id   712082a83a32080a27ce3a75bc5abe21
#
_cell.length_a   1.000
_cell.length_b   1.000
_cell.length_c   1.000
_cell.angle_alpha   90.00
_cell.angle_beta   90.00
_cell.angle_gamma   90.00
#
_symmetry.space_group_name_H-M   'P 1'
#
loop_
_entity.id
_entity.type
_entity.pdbx_description
1 polymer ?
#
loop_
_entity_poly.entity_id
_entity_poly.type
_entity_poly.pdbx_seq_one_letter_code
_entity_poly.pdbx_strand_id
1 'polypeptide(L)'
;SDSGIDPLLLAWGVALQPGRIAGDSTGALTVRDRANQPVRMPLAFGVTSDTINGDDILTSPLQKLRFFMPGSVSRAEDAPEGVAIEVLVTATEDGGGTVDAMTLLGPLDPQIVADSFLNNAPLAPIGVRVTGNVRTAFADGAPAETGDAAEDAPPTPGEGEGDDDQPAAAAHLTESTAPFNALVFADVDMLHDSVWAAPMQDIFGNVRLQPQVDNAALLVSALENMSGSSDLISLRSRAEFSRPFTRKDDLMRQAEE
;
A
#
# COMPACT_ATOMS: atom_id res chain seq x y z
N SER A 1 -14.28 4.94 7.21
CA SER A 1 -15.25 4.19 6.40
C SER A 1 -14.79 2.75 6.37
N ASP A 2 -15.68 1.84 6.76
CA ASP A 2 -15.47 0.42 6.59
C ASP A 2 -15.54 0.11 5.09
N SER A 3 -14.45 -0.37 4.51
CA SER A 3 -14.40 -0.71 3.07
C SER A 3 -15.10 -2.04 2.76
N GLY A 4 -15.55 -2.78 3.78
CA GLY A 4 -16.18 -4.08 3.64
C GLY A 4 -15.25 -5.20 3.14
N ILE A 5 -13.94 -4.94 3.03
CA ILE A 5 -12.96 -5.94 2.56
C ILE A 5 -12.37 -6.80 3.69
N ASP A 6 -12.67 -6.49 4.95
CA ASP A 6 -12.13 -7.21 6.10
C ASP A 6 -12.35 -8.73 6.04
N PRO A 7 -13.54 -9.27 5.64
CA PRO A 7 -13.72 -10.70 5.51
C PRO A 7 -12.77 -11.33 4.49
N LEU A 8 -12.49 -10.63 3.37
CA LEU A 8 -11.55 -11.09 2.35
C LEU A 8 -10.13 -11.13 2.89
N LEU A 9 -9.67 -10.06 3.55
CA LEU A 9 -8.33 -9.99 4.13
C LEU A 9 -8.13 -11.04 5.23
N LEU A 10 -9.12 -11.25 6.09
CA LEU A 10 -9.07 -12.29 7.11
C LEU A 10 -8.96 -13.69 6.51
N ALA A 11 -9.69 -13.97 5.42
CA ALA A 11 -9.58 -15.24 4.69
C ALA A 11 -8.18 -15.44 4.09
N TRP A 12 -7.47 -14.37 3.80
CA TRP A 12 -6.06 -14.37 3.35
C TRP A 12 -5.06 -14.33 4.50
N GLY A 13 -5.53 -14.35 5.74
CA GLY A 13 -4.70 -14.33 6.94
C GLY A 13 -4.18 -12.94 7.32
N VAL A 14 -4.73 -11.87 6.75
CA VAL A 14 -4.37 -10.48 7.05
C VAL A 14 -5.45 -9.84 7.89
N ALA A 15 -5.06 -9.15 8.97
CA ALA A 15 -5.94 -8.34 9.80
C ALA A 15 -5.53 -6.86 9.70
N LEU A 16 -6.52 -5.99 9.50
CA LEU A 16 -6.35 -4.55 9.70
C LEU A 16 -6.62 -4.21 11.18
N GLN A 17 -5.93 -3.21 11.72
CA GLN A 17 -6.23 -2.71 13.06
C GLN A 17 -7.41 -1.72 12.98
N PRO A 18 -8.63 -2.11 13.39
CA PRO A 18 -9.80 -1.27 13.24
C PRO A 18 -9.69 -0.01 14.11
N GLY A 19 -10.13 1.12 13.58
CA GLY A 19 -10.15 2.39 14.31
C GLY A 19 -8.79 2.96 14.70
N ARG A 20 -7.68 2.41 14.18
CA ARG A 20 -6.33 2.91 14.43
C ARG A 20 -5.70 3.42 13.14
N ILE A 21 -5.08 4.59 13.22
CA ILE A 21 -4.33 5.20 12.13
C ILE A 21 -2.86 5.17 12.54
N ALA A 22 -2.03 4.60 11.68
CA ALA A 22 -0.59 4.57 11.88
C ALA A 22 0.04 5.92 11.51
N GLY A 23 1.16 6.19 12.13
CA GLY A 23 1.94 7.39 11.87
C GLY A 23 3.40 7.18 12.21
N ASP A 24 4.19 8.20 11.90
CA ASP A 24 5.63 8.20 12.15
C ASP A 24 6.13 9.62 12.45
N SER A 25 6.62 9.85 13.66
CA SER A 25 7.16 11.16 14.05
C SER A 25 8.53 11.44 13.44
N THR A 26 9.33 10.40 13.16
CA THR A 26 10.65 10.53 12.52
C THR A 26 10.51 10.91 11.05
N GLY A 27 9.64 10.21 10.31
CA GLY A 27 9.35 10.47 8.91
C GLY A 27 8.33 11.59 8.64
N ALA A 28 7.78 12.24 9.69
CA ALA A 28 6.70 13.20 9.60
C ALA A 28 6.97 14.31 8.58
N LEU A 29 6.00 14.59 7.73
CA LEU A 29 6.05 15.70 6.79
C LEU A 29 5.67 17.01 7.48
N THR A 30 6.22 18.12 7.00
CA THR A 30 5.82 19.44 7.45
C THR A 30 4.61 19.90 6.63
N VAL A 31 3.50 20.14 7.30
CA VAL A 31 2.28 20.70 6.75
C VAL A 31 2.05 22.09 7.34
N ARG A 32 1.09 22.84 6.84
CA ARG A 32 0.70 24.14 7.41
C ARG A 32 -0.61 24.00 8.18
N ASP A 33 -0.63 24.55 9.38
CA ASP A 33 -1.85 24.66 10.18
C ASP A 33 -2.78 25.76 9.67
N ARG A 34 -3.89 26.01 10.35
CA ARG A 34 -4.87 27.06 10.00
C ARG A 34 -4.30 28.46 10.14
N ALA A 35 -3.29 28.65 10.98
CA ALA A 35 -2.58 29.91 11.16
C ALA A 35 -1.39 30.05 10.18
N ASN A 36 -1.30 29.15 9.17
CA ASN A 36 -0.22 29.09 8.19
C ASN A 36 1.16 28.81 8.81
N GLN A 37 1.21 28.23 10.02
CA GLN A 37 2.46 27.85 10.68
C GLN A 37 2.89 26.44 10.26
N PRO A 38 4.20 26.19 10.13
CA PRO A 38 4.70 24.84 9.81
C PRO A 38 4.56 23.91 11.03
N VAL A 39 3.91 22.77 10.84
CA VAL A 39 3.73 21.73 11.84
C VAL A 39 4.19 20.41 11.27
N ARG A 40 4.90 19.60 12.05
CA ARG A 40 5.22 18.22 11.68
C ARG A 40 4.01 17.33 11.94
N MET A 41 3.52 16.69 10.88
CA MET A 41 2.30 15.88 10.89
C MET A 41 2.66 14.39 10.87
N PRO A 42 2.64 13.68 12.02
CA PRO A 42 3.05 12.27 12.06
C PRO A 42 2.19 11.34 11.21
N LEU A 43 0.94 11.71 10.93
CA LEU A 43 0.04 10.91 10.09
C LEU A 43 0.26 11.13 8.57
N ALA A 44 1.11 12.10 8.20
CA ALA A 44 1.61 12.29 6.84
C ALA A 44 3.12 12.13 6.89
N PHE A 45 3.66 11.02 6.44
CA PHE A 45 5.07 10.71 6.64
C PHE A 45 5.70 10.00 5.45
N GLY A 46 7.02 10.09 5.38
CA GLY A 46 7.85 9.36 4.44
C GLY A 46 8.67 8.30 5.13
N VAL A 47 8.82 7.17 4.48
CA VAL A 47 9.74 6.10 4.88
C VAL A 47 10.86 5.97 3.85
N THR A 48 11.98 5.44 4.28
CA THR A 48 13.19 5.27 3.45
C THR A 48 13.60 3.80 3.42
N SER A 49 14.69 3.48 2.71
CA SER A 49 15.23 2.12 2.59
C SER A 49 15.40 1.38 3.92
N ASP A 50 15.54 2.09 5.04
CA ASP A 50 15.74 1.45 6.35
C ASP A 50 14.47 0.75 6.87
N THR A 51 13.31 1.13 6.36
CA THR A 51 11.99 0.59 6.75
C THR A 51 11.23 -0.02 5.57
N ILE A 52 11.88 -0.09 4.42
CA ILE A 52 11.41 -0.77 3.22
C ILE A 52 12.18 -2.09 3.09
N ASN A 53 11.48 -3.21 2.89
CA ASN A 53 12.11 -4.51 2.72
C ASN A 53 12.98 -4.55 1.45
N GLY A 54 14.29 -4.60 1.64
CA GLY A 54 15.27 -4.65 0.54
C GLY A 54 15.43 -6.03 -0.10
N ASP A 55 14.87 -7.08 0.48
CA ASP A 55 14.97 -8.46 -0.02
C ASP A 55 13.82 -8.81 -0.97
N ASP A 56 12.69 -8.09 -0.90
CA ASP A 56 11.57 -8.29 -1.81
C ASP A 56 11.81 -7.60 -3.15
N ILE A 57 11.53 -8.32 -4.25
CA ILE A 57 11.78 -7.88 -5.62
C ILE A 57 11.06 -6.58 -6.00
N LEU A 58 9.90 -6.29 -5.37
CA LEU A 58 9.12 -5.08 -5.65
C LEU A 58 9.63 -3.87 -4.91
N THR A 59 10.14 -4.09 -3.71
CA THR A 59 10.51 -3.01 -2.80
C THR A 59 12.01 -2.75 -2.77
N SER A 60 12.84 -3.72 -3.18
CA SER A 60 14.30 -3.56 -3.23
C SER A 60 14.82 -2.36 -4.05
N PRO A 61 14.20 -1.94 -5.17
CA PRO A 61 14.66 -0.77 -5.93
C PRO A 61 14.17 0.56 -5.34
N LEU A 62 13.24 0.54 -4.38
CA LEU A 62 12.61 1.74 -3.85
C LEU A 62 13.51 2.43 -2.82
N GLN A 63 13.54 3.76 -2.87
CA GLN A 63 14.33 4.58 -1.94
C GLN A 63 13.45 5.29 -0.93
N LYS A 64 12.24 5.67 -1.35
CA LYS A 64 11.35 6.48 -0.51
C LYS A 64 9.89 6.29 -0.89
N LEU A 65 9.05 6.05 0.10
CA LEU A 65 7.60 6.06 -0.04
C LEU A 65 6.98 7.11 0.88
N ARG A 66 5.78 7.56 0.54
CA ARG A 66 4.96 8.45 1.39
C ARG A 66 3.61 7.85 1.64
N PHE A 67 3.11 8.11 2.85
CA PHE A 67 1.82 7.69 3.33
C PHE A 67 1.04 8.87 3.91
N PHE A 68 -0.29 8.77 3.81
CA PHE A 68 -1.18 9.76 4.38
C PHE A 68 -2.30 9.07 5.14
N MET A 69 -2.26 9.13 6.47
CA MET A 69 -3.22 8.51 7.38
C MET A 69 -3.40 6.99 7.15
N PRO A 70 -2.32 6.24 6.97
CA PRO A 70 -2.42 4.81 6.75
C PRO A 70 -2.99 4.08 7.97
N GLY A 71 -3.60 2.92 7.72
CA GLY A 71 -3.82 1.93 8.75
C GLY A 71 -2.54 1.14 9.08
N SER A 72 -2.70 0.08 9.86
CA SER A 72 -1.66 -0.91 10.11
C SER A 72 -2.21 -2.30 9.84
N VAL A 73 -1.37 -3.16 9.27
CA VAL A 73 -1.69 -4.55 8.95
C VAL A 73 -0.97 -5.50 9.90
N SER A 74 -1.57 -6.64 10.20
CA SER A 74 -0.95 -7.70 10.99
C SER A 74 -1.36 -9.06 10.45
N ARG A 75 -0.67 -10.11 10.89
CA ARG A 75 -1.15 -11.47 10.67
C ARG A 75 -2.41 -11.68 11.49
N ALA A 76 -3.47 -12.22 10.86
CA ALA A 76 -4.69 -12.62 11.57
C ALA A 76 -4.40 -13.78 12.53
N GLU A 77 -5.09 -13.83 13.67
CA GLU A 77 -4.93 -14.92 14.66
C GLU A 77 -5.27 -16.28 14.05
N ASP A 78 -6.33 -16.33 13.21
CA ASP A 78 -6.81 -17.53 12.52
C ASP A 78 -6.27 -17.63 11.08
N ALA A 79 -5.09 -17.06 10.80
CA ALA A 79 -4.49 -17.12 9.47
C ALA A 79 -4.33 -18.58 9.00
N PRO A 80 -4.73 -18.91 7.75
CA PRO A 80 -4.63 -20.26 7.22
C PRO A 80 -3.21 -20.81 7.32
N GLU A 81 -3.08 -22.12 7.60
CA GLU A 81 -1.80 -22.81 7.51
C GLU A 81 -1.28 -22.79 6.06
N GLY A 82 0.01 -22.52 5.87
CA GLY A 82 0.60 -22.44 4.53
C GLY A 82 0.50 -21.07 3.86
N VAL A 83 -0.12 -20.07 4.52
CA VAL A 83 -0.05 -18.67 4.10
C VAL A 83 1.15 -17.99 4.75
N ALA A 84 2.05 -17.46 3.93
CA ALA A 84 3.15 -16.61 4.35
C ALA A 84 2.76 -15.13 4.20
N ILE A 85 3.05 -14.34 5.23
CA ILE A 85 2.86 -12.90 5.23
C ILE A 85 4.22 -12.27 5.47
N GLU A 86 4.71 -11.58 4.46
CA GLU A 86 5.98 -10.87 4.48
C GLU A 86 5.75 -9.38 4.60
N VAL A 87 6.39 -8.73 5.58
CA VAL A 87 6.29 -7.30 5.75
C VAL A 87 7.16 -6.61 4.71
N LEU A 88 6.58 -5.70 3.94
CA LEU A 88 7.24 -4.93 2.88
C LEU A 88 7.66 -3.54 3.34
N VAL A 89 6.82 -2.91 4.17
CA VAL A 89 7.04 -1.54 4.62
C VAL A 89 6.52 -1.38 6.04
N THR A 90 7.33 -0.72 6.88
CA THR A 90 6.95 -0.39 8.27
C THR A 90 7.10 1.10 8.55
N ALA A 91 6.50 1.58 9.63
CA ALA A 91 6.95 2.80 10.30
C ALA A 91 8.35 2.61 10.89
N THR A 92 9.01 3.69 11.31
CA THR A 92 10.34 3.60 11.95
C THR A 92 10.25 3.03 13.37
N GLU A 93 11.36 2.49 13.87
CA GLU A 93 11.44 1.96 15.22
C GLU A 93 11.23 3.07 16.27
N ASP A 94 11.89 4.20 16.09
CA ASP A 94 11.87 5.31 17.05
C ASP A 94 10.64 6.23 16.90
N GLY A 95 10.06 6.31 15.71
CA GLY A 95 8.98 7.25 15.36
C GLY A 95 7.62 6.64 15.21
N GLY A 96 7.54 5.32 15.04
CA GLY A 96 6.29 4.61 14.75
C GLY A 96 5.28 4.70 15.89
N GLY A 97 4.03 5.01 15.54
CA GLY A 97 2.94 5.14 16.49
C GLY A 97 1.59 4.96 15.85
N THR A 98 0.54 4.94 16.69
CA THR A 98 -0.84 4.93 16.22
C THR A 98 -1.69 5.89 17.03
N VAL A 99 -2.69 6.48 16.37
CA VAL A 99 -3.76 7.25 17.02
C VAL A 99 -5.11 6.59 16.81
N ASP A 100 -6.04 6.86 17.70
CA ASP A 100 -7.43 6.46 17.54
C ASP A 100 -8.09 7.32 16.46
N ALA A 101 -8.74 6.70 15.48
CA ALA A 101 -9.43 7.41 14.41
C ALA A 101 -10.54 8.33 14.94
N MET A 102 -11.11 8.01 16.11
CA MET A 102 -12.10 8.86 16.77
C MET A 102 -11.55 10.24 17.17
N THR A 103 -10.24 10.36 17.41
CA THR A 103 -9.59 11.66 17.70
C THR A 103 -9.58 12.58 16.51
N LEU A 104 -9.81 12.04 15.32
CA LEU A 104 -9.84 12.78 14.05
C LEU A 104 -11.27 13.10 13.61
N LEU A 105 -12.29 12.81 14.43
CA LEU A 105 -13.67 13.23 14.16
C LEU A 105 -13.77 14.74 14.31
N GLY A 106 -13.90 15.41 13.18
CA GLY A 106 -13.95 16.86 13.10
C GLY A 106 -12.95 17.42 12.10
N PRO A 107 -12.78 18.73 12.04
CA PRO A 107 -11.78 19.31 11.17
C PRO A 107 -10.37 18.93 11.65
N LEU A 108 -9.61 18.24 10.80
CA LEU A 108 -8.24 17.85 11.07
C LEU A 108 -7.40 19.08 11.42
N ASP A 109 -6.83 19.07 12.62
CA ASP A 109 -5.88 20.09 13.07
C ASP A 109 -4.51 19.46 13.24
N PRO A 110 -3.53 19.79 12.38
CA PRO A 110 -2.20 19.18 12.43
C PRO A 110 -1.49 19.36 13.77
N GLN A 111 -1.73 20.50 14.47
CA GLN A 111 -1.10 20.75 15.77
C GLN A 111 -1.64 19.81 16.85
N ILE A 112 -2.98 19.62 16.89
CA ILE A 112 -3.59 18.70 17.86
C ILE A 112 -3.08 17.28 17.64
N VAL A 113 -2.96 16.85 16.38
CA VAL A 113 -2.40 15.53 16.06
C VAL A 113 -0.95 15.42 16.51
N ALA A 114 -0.12 16.41 16.19
CA ALA A 114 1.29 16.42 16.57
C ALA A 114 1.48 16.36 18.09
N ASP A 115 0.68 17.14 18.84
CA ASP A 115 0.77 17.20 20.31
C ASP A 115 0.26 15.92 21.01
N SER A 116 -0.66 15.20 20.36
CA SER A 116 -1.26 13.97 20.91
C SER A 116 -0.60 12.68 20.42
N PHE A 117 0.28 12.76 19.42
CA PHE A 117 0.92 11.58 18.85
C PHE A 117 1.94 10.97 19.80
N LEU A 118 1.86 9.66 19.97
CA LEU A 118 2.77 8.88 20.81
C LEU A 118 3.47 7.82 19.95
N ASN A 119 4.77 7.65 20.14
CA ASN A 119 5.57 6.60 19.49
C ASN A 119 5.32 5.25 20.20
N ASN A 120 4.11 4.70 20.07
CA ASN A 120 3.61 3.53 20.78
C ASN A 120 3.46 2.26 19.94
N ALA A 121 3.85 2.33 18.67
CA ALA A 121 3.79 1.21 17.73
C ALA A 121 5.05 1.20 16.84
N PRO A 122 6.22 0.89 17.42
CA PRO A 122 7.46 0.80 16.65
C PRO A 122 7.30 -0.27 15.56
N LEU A 123 7.88 0.00 14.39
CA LEU A 123 7.85 -0.88 13.23
C LEU A 123 6.43 -1.33 12.82
N ALA A 124 5.41 -0.49 13.04
CA ALA A 124 4.04 -0.79 12.64
C ALA A 124 3.99 -1.12 11.14
N PRO A 125 3.56 -2.34 10.73
CA PRO A 125 3.51 -2.71 9.33
C PRO A 125 2.42 -1.93 8.57
N ILE A 126 2.76 -1.39 7.42
CA ILE A 126 1.85 -0.62 6.56
C ILE A 126 1.54 -1.38 5.28
N GLY A 127 2.51 -2.14 4.79
CA GLY A 127 2.39 -2.96 3.59
C GLY A 127 2.94 -4.35 3.78
N VAL A 128 2.22 -5.35 3.25
CA VAL A 128 2.61 -6.76 3.31
C VAL A 128 2.41 -7.45 1.96
N ARG A 129 3.19 -8.50 1.72
CA ARG A 129 2.95 -9.51 0.69
C ARG A 129 2.33 -10.74 1.33
N VAL A 130 1.30 -11.26 0.69
CA VAL A 130 0.63 -12.51 1.08
C VAL A 130 0.89 -13.54 -0.01
N THR A 131 1.46 -14.68 0.36
CA THR A 131 1.71 -15.80 -0.56
C THR A 131 1.27 -17.13 0.04
N GLY A 132 1.00 -18.10 -0.81
CA GLY A 132 0.58 -19.46 -0.39
C GLY A 132 -0.84 -19.79 -0.82
N ASN A 133 -1.49 -20.72 -0.12
CA ASN A 133 -2.85 -21.13 -0.43
C ASN A 133 -3.83 -20.41 0.49
N VAL A 134 -4.72 -19.62 -0.10
CA VAL A 134 -5.73 -18.86 0.63
C VAL A 134 -7.11 -19.49 0.51
N ARG A 135 -7.99 -19.20 1.48
CA ARG A 135 -9.39 -19.63 1.48
C ARG A 135 -10.26 -18.52 0.90
N THR A 136 -11.43 -18.91 0.38
CA THR A 136 -12.47 -17.95 0.04
C THR A 136 -13.06 -17.30 1.31
N ALA A 137 -13.42 -16.03 1.22
CA ALA A 137 -14.23 -15.36 2.24
C ALA A 137 -15.71 -15.77 2.17
N PHE A 138 -16.13 -16.46 1.11
CA PHE A 138 -17.51 -16.79 0.79
C PHE A 138 -17.68 -18.31 0.65
N ALA A 139 -17.55 -19.04 1.77
CA ALA A 139 -17.58 -20.49 1.78
C ALA A 139 -18.89 -21.09 1.22
N ASP A 140 -20.00 -20.38 1.41
CA ASP A 140 -21.34 -20.81 0.97
C ASP A 140 -21.71 -20.35 -0.46
N GLY A 141 -20.77 -19.78 -1.19
CA GLY A 141 -20.98 -19.28 -2.55
C GLY A 141 -20.88 -17.75 -2.66
N ALA A 142 -21.10 -17.22 -3.85
CA ALA A 142 -21.03 -15.77 -4.07
C ALA A 142 -22.09 -15.05 -3.22
N PRO A 143 -21.76 -13.84 -2.67
CA PRO A 143 -22.75 -13.03 -1.98
C PRO A 143 -23.97 -12.79 -2.89
N ALA A 144 -25.19 -12.83 -2.32
CA ALA A 144 -26.37 -12.42 -3.05
C ALA A 144 -26.22 -10.96 -3.49
N GLU A 145 -26.50 -10.68 -4.77
CA GLU A 145 -26.53 -9.29 -5.25
C GLU A 145 -27.58 -8.52 -4.45
N THR A 146 -27.17 -7.53 -3.69
CA THR A 146 -28.09 -6.61 -3.00
C THR A 146 -28.67 -5.67 -4.05
N GLY A 147 -29.97 -5.70 -4.21
CA GLY A 147 -30.75 -5.21 -5.35
C GLY A 147 -30.72 -3.73 -5.73
N ASP A 148 -29.71 -2.94 -5.36
CA ASP A 148 -29.53 -1.56 -5.83
C ASP A 148 -28.61 -1.45 -7.06
N ALA A 149 -27.92 -2.53 -7.44
CA ALA A 149 -27.08 -2.57 -8.65
C ALA A 149 -27.79 -3.22 -9.86
N ALA A 150 -29.01 -3.73 -9.68
CA ALA A 150 -29.73 -4.47 -10.73
C ALA A 150 -30.46 -3.58 -11.73
N GLU A 151 -30.60 -2.26 -11.47
CA GLU A 151 -31.33 -1.37 -12.40
C GLU A 151 -30.49 -0.82 -13.55
N ASP A 152 -29.15 -0.89 -13.49
CA ASP A 152 -28.24 -0.37 -14.54
C ASP A 152 -27.43 -1.46 -15.28
N ALA A 153 -27.68 -2.73 -15.02
CA ALA A 153 -27.06 -3.81 -15.80
C ALA A 153 -27.74 -3.92 -17.17
N PRO A 154 -27.00 -3.89 -18.30
CA PRO A 154 -27.59 -4.15 -19.61
C PRO A 154 -28.23 -5.54 -19.59
N PRO A 155 -29.44 -5.72 -20.20
CA PRO A 155 -30.13 -6.99 -20.18
C PRO A 155 -29.25 -8.08 -20.80
N THR A 156 -29.04 -9.15 -20.05
CA THR A 156 -28.32 -10.33 -20.51
C THR A 156 -29.13 -10.90 -21.69
N PRO A 157 -28.58 -11.01 -22.90
CA PRO A 157 -29.31 -11.63 -24.02
C PRO A 157 -29.43 -13.13 -23.77
N GLY A 158 -30.61 -13.63 -23.49
CA GLY A 158 -30.85 -15.05 -23.53
C GLY A 158 -31.74 -15.67 -22.48
N GLU A 159 -32.98 -15.18 -22.29
CA GLU A 159 -34.10 -16.07 -21.96
C GLU A 159 -34.69 -16.59 -23.25
N GLY A 160 -34.04 -17.56 -23.88
CA GLY A 160 -34.48 -18.37 -24.97
C GLY A 160 -34.52 -19.82 -24.55
N GLU A 161 -35.65 -20.44 -24.75
CA GLU A 161 -35.95 -21.85 -24.45
C GLU A 161 -34.87 -22.82 -24.93
N GLY A 162 -34.42 -23.69 -24.05
CA GLY A 162 -33.99 -25.06 -24.32
C GLY A 162 -32.80 -25.23 -25.24
N ASP A 163 -31.59 -25.25 -24.63
CA ASP A 163 -30.49 -26.05 -25.13
C ASP A 163 -29.77 -26.70 -23.94
N ASP A 164 -29.71 -28.03 -23.91
CA ASP A 164 -29.11 -28.88 -22.86
C ASP A 164 -27.58 -28.77 -22.80
N ASP A 165 -26.99 -27.66 -23.28
CA ASP A 165 -25.55 -27.42 -23.31
C ASP A 165 -25.15 -26.19 -22.46
N GLN A 166 -25.82 -25.97 -21.32
CA GLN A 166 -25.36 -25.00 -20.36
C GLN A 166 -24.06 -25.56 -19.75
N PRO A 167 -22.89 -24.86 -19.89
CA PRO A 167 -21.68 -25.31 -19.23
C PRO A 167 -21.98 -25.42 -17.73
N ALA A 168 -21.74 -26.61 -17.17
CA ALA A 168 -21.91 -26.87 -15.73
C ALA A 168 -21.36 -25.69 -14.94
N ALA A 169 -22.18 -25.09 -14.09
CA ALA A 169 -21.77 -23.95 -13.25
C ALA A 169 -20.42 -24.31 -12.61
N ALA A 170 -19.42 -23.48 -12.87
CA ALA A 170 -18.08 -23.74 -12.37
C ALA A 170 -18.17 -24.03 -10.87
N ALA A 171 -17.63 -25.17 -10.42
CA ALA A 171 -17.68 -25.54 -9.02
C ALA A 171 -17.10 -24.40 -8.17
N HIS A 172 -17.84 -23.99 -7.16
CA HIS A 172 -17.40 -22.93 -6.24
C HIS A 172 -16.07 -23.31 -5.60
N LEU A 173 -15.04 -22.44 -5.73
CA LEU A 173 -13.73 -22.68 -5.16
C LEU A 173 -13.72 -22.25 -3.70
N THR A 174 -13.41 -23.15 -2.80
CA THR A 174 -13.25 -22.87 -1.36
C THR A 174 -11.82 -22.49 -0.99
N GLU A 175 -10.86 -22.89 -1.80
CA GLU A 175 -9.43 -22.58 -1.64
C GLU A 175 -8.80 -22.27 -3.00
N SER A 176 -7.68 -21.53 -3.00
CA SER A 176 -6.93 -21.27 -4.22
C SER A 176 -6.37 -22.57 -4.81
N THR A 177 -6.51 -22.77 -6.13
CA THR A 177 -5.99 -23.94 -6.85
C THR A 177 -4.52 -23.81 -7.23
N ALA A 178 -3.95 -22.62 -7.10
CA ALA A 178 -2.55 -22.30 -7.35
C ALA A 178 -2.04 -21.39 -6.23
N PRO A 179 -0.72 -21.26 -6.06
CA PRO A 179 -0.16 -20.31 -5.10
C PRO A 179 -0.67 -18.90 -5.34
N PHE A 180 -1.28 -18.34 -4.31
CA PHE A 180 -1.79 -16.97 -4.30
C PHE A 180 -0.64 -15.99 -4.08
N ASN A 181 -0.71 -14.80 -4.67
CA ASN A 181 0.22 -13.71 -4.45
C ASN A 181 -0.57 -12.40 -4.47
N ALA A 182 -0.58 -11.70 -3.34
CA ALA A 182 -1.23 -10.40 -3.21
C ALA A 182 -0.35 -9.42 -2.44
N LEU A 183 -0.57 -8.15 -2.70
CA LEU A 183 0.03 -7.02 -1.99
C LEU A 183 -1.09 -6.28 -1.27
N VAL A 184 -0.92 -6.06 0.01
CA VAL A 184 -1.88 -5.33 0.84
C VAL A 184 -1.18 -4.14 1.45
N PHE A 185 -1.64 -2.93 1.10
CA PHE A 185 -1.21 -1.68 1.71
C PHE A 185 -2.41 -1.03 2.40
N ALA A 186 -2.22 -0.63 3.64
CA ALA A 186 -3.28 -0.03 4.46
C ALA A 186 -3.40 1.49 4.25
N ASP A 187 -3.24 1.95 3.02
CA ASP A 187 -3.33 3.37 2.64
C ASP A 187 -3.87 3.50 1.22
N VAL A 188 -5.08 4.02 1.07
CA VAL A 188 -5.68 4.27 -0.25
C VAL A 188 -5.16 5.58 -0.86
N ASP A 189 -4.76 6.53 -0.02
CA ASP A 189 -4.29 7.86 -0.43
C ASP A 189 -2.85 7.84 -0.94
N MET A 190 -2.08 6.78 -0.67
CA MET A 190 -0.68 6.66 -1.11
C MET A 190 -0.49 6.78 -2.63
N LEU A 191 -1.54 6.52 -3.41
CA LEU A 191 -1.55 6.64 -4.87
C LEU A 191 -2.13 7.97 -5.36
N HIS A 192 -2.65 8.83 -4.46
CA HIS A 192 -3.15 10.14 -4.83
C HIS A 192 -1.99 11.07 -5.20
N ASP A 193 -2.10 11.78 -6.31
CA ASP A 193 -1.01 12.63 -6.87
C ASP A 193 -0.39 13.59 -5.86
N SER A 194 -1.19 14.18 -4.97
CA SER A 194 -0.68 15.11 -3.95
C SER A 194 0.22 14.47 -2.90
N VAL A 195 0.20 13.13 -2.76
CA VAL A 195 1.04 12.40 -1.80
C VAL A 195 2.42 12.14 -2.38
N TRP A 196 2.50 11.70 -3.64
CA TRP A 196 3.75 11.23 -4.23
C TRP A 196 4.37 12.15 -5.27
N ALA A 197 3.62 13.14 -5.81
CA ALA A 197 4.09 14.04 -6.85
C ALA A 197 3.91 15.51 -6.46
N ALA A 198 4.62 16.38 -7.12
CA ALA A 198 4.46 17.84 -6.99
C ALA A 198 4.27 18.46 -8.38
N PRO A 199 3.42 19.49 -8.50
CA PRO A 199 3.31 20.25 -9.74
C PRO A 199 4.60 21.04 -9.97
N MET A 200 5.22 20.87 -11.12
CA MET A 200 6.36 21.65 -11.58
C MET A 200 6.00 22.38 -12.86
N GLN A 201 6.34 23.66 -12.90
CA GLN A 201 6.15 24.49 -14.08
C GLN A 201 7.42 24.51 -14.91
N ASP A 202 7.29 24.19 -16.20
CA ASP A 202 8.41 24.30 -17.14
C ASP A 202 8.65 25.77 -17.58
N ILE A 203 9.72 26.01 -18.31
CA ILE A 203 10.09 27.34 -18.80
C ILE A 203 9.06 27.96 -19.77
N PHE A 204 8.12 27.16 -20.26
CA PHE A 204 7.03 27.60 -21.17
C PHE A 204 5.71 27.82 -20.42
N GLY A 205 5.70 27.64 -19.10
CA GLY A 205 4.50 27.81 -18.28
C GLY A 205 3.60 26.58 -18.17
N ASN A 206 3.98 25.43 -18.77
CA ASN A 206 3.21 24.20 -18.65
C ASN A 206 3.44 23.55 -17.29
N VAL A 207 2.36 23.13 -16.63
CA VAL A 207 2.43 22.41 -15.36
C VAL A 207 2.47 20.91 -15.64
N ARG A 208 3.46 20.23 -15.06
CA ARG A 208 3.61 18.77 -15.08
C ARG A 208 3.75 18.26 -13.66
N LEU A 209 3.16 17.09 -13.40
CA LEU A 209 3.39 16.39 -12.13
C LEU A 209 4.76 15.71 -12.19
N GLN A 210 5.59 16.01 -11.20
CA GLN A 210 6.90 15.38 -11.05
C GLN A 210 6.90 14.49 -9.81
N PRO A 211 7.21 13.18 -9.96
CA PRO A 211 7.38 12.28 -8.83
C PRO A 211 8.43 12.82 -7.84
N GLN A 212 8.08 12.79 -6.56
CA GLN A 212 8.96 13.18 -5.46
C GLN A 212 9.41 11.97 -4.65
N VAL A 213 8.70 10.85 -4.79
CA VAL A 213 8.92 9.58 -4.12
C VAL A 213 8.45 8.44 -5.03
N ASP A 214 8.70 7.19 -4.64
CA ASP A 214 8.60 6.01 -5.49
C ASP A 214 7.24 5.31 -5.45
N ASN A 215 6.18 5.93 -4.91
CA ASN A 215 4.85 5.32 -4.81
C ASN A 215 4.31 4.83 -6.17
N ALA A 216 4.46 5.66 -7.21
CA ALA A 216 4.04 5.27 -8.56
C ALA A 216 4.90 4.13 -9.12
N ALA A 217 6.22 4.13 -8.83
CA ALA A 217 7.12 3.05 -9.24
C ALA A 217 6.75 1.73 -8.56
N LEU A 218 6.38 1.76 -7.27
CA LEU A 218 5.86 0.60 -6.55
C LEU A 218 4.63 0.01 -7.24
N LEU A 219 3.64 0.86 -7.61
CA LEU A 219 2.43 0.40 -8.29
C LEU A 219 2.74 -0.26 -9.63
N VAL A 220 3.59 0.37 -10.45
CA VAL A 220 3.99 -0.18 -11.76
C VAL A 220 4.68 -1.52 -11.59
N SER A 221 5.64 -1.62 -10.67
CA SER A 221 6.35 -2.87 -10.37
C SER A 221 5.42 -3.96 -9.83
N ALA A 222 4.44 -3.58 -9.00
CA ALA A 222 3.42 -4.51 -8.51
C ALA A 222 2.59 -5.10 -9.65
N LEU A 223 2.07 -4.25 -10.55
CA LEU A 223 1.29 -4.69 -11.72
C LEU A 223 2.12 -5.59 -12.66
N GLU A 224 3.37 -5.23 -12.93
CA GLU A 224 4.28 -6.05 -13.74
C GLU A 224 4.53 -7.43 -13.09
N ASN A 225 4.76 -7.48 -11.78
CA ASN A 225 4.95 -8.74 -11.05
C ASN A 225 3.70 -9.62 -11.07
N MET A 226 2.55 -9.04 -10.80
CA MET A 226 1.27 -9.77 -10.77
C MET A 226 0.83 -10.26 -12.15
N SER A 227 1.26 -9.59 -13.24
CA SER A 227 1.00 -10.02 -14.62
C SER A 227 1.92 -11.17 -15.10
N GLY A 228 2.81 -11.68 -14.25
CA GLY A 228 3.67 -12.82 -14.56
C GLY A 228 5.00 -12.48 -15.21
N SER A 229 5.38 -11.22 -15.26
CA SER A 229 6.66 -10.76 -15.85
C SER A 229 7.81 -10.65 -14.82
N SER A 230 7.86 -11.57 -13.83
CA SER A 230 8.90 -11.58 -12.78
C SER A 230 10.34 -11.54 -13.33
N ASP A 231 10.57 -12.12 -14.52
CA ASP A 231 11.88 -12.11 -15.16
C ASP A 231 12.29 -10.71 -15.64
N LEU A 232 11.31 -9.90 -16.08
CA LEU A 232 11.54 -8.52 -16.51
C LEU A 232 11.87 -7.60 -15.31
N ILE A 233 11.22 -7.85 -14.17
CA ILE A 233 11.49 -7.09 -12.94
C ILE A 233 12.90 -7.37 -12.43
N SER A 234 13.34 -8.64 -12.46
CA SER A 234 14.70 -9.02 -12.05
C SER A 234 15.79 -8.40 -12.93
N LEU A 235 15.50 -8.19 -14.22
CA LEU A 235 16.40 -7.49 -15.15
C LEU A 235 16.44 -5.98 -14.86
N ARG A 236 15.31 -5.38 -14.52
CA ARG A 236 15.19 -3.95 -14.23
C ARG A 236 15.89 -3.58 -12.92
N SER A 237 15.72 -4.36 -11.87
CA SER A 237 16.43 -4.17 -10.60
C SER A 237 17.96 -4.25 -10.74
N ARG A 238 18.47 -5.03 -11.71
CA ARG A 238 19.91 -5.06 -12.05
C ARG A 238 20.36 -3.85 -12.88
N ALA A 239 19.46 -3.26 -13.68
CA ALA A 239 19.79 -2.10 -14.52
C ALA A 239 19.76 -0.77 -13.75
N GLU A 240 18.95 -0.67 -12.69
CA GLU A 240 18.85 0.52 -11.83
C GLU A 240 19.88 0.55 -10.69
N PHE A 241 20.79 -0.43 -10.61
CA PHE A 241 21.96 -0.34 -9.74
C PHE A 241 22.85 0.81 -10.26
N SER A 242 22.47 2.03 -9.92
CA SER A 242 23.34 3.20 -9.98
C SER A 242 24.50 2.92 -9.02
N ARG A 243 25.62 2.47 -9.57
CA ARG A 243 26.86 2.38 -8.80
C ARG A 243 27.12 3.78 -8.24
N PRO A 244 27.15 3.98 -6.92
CA PRO A 244 27.60 5.25 -6.41
C PRO A 244 28.96 5.53 -7.04
N PHE A 245 29.15 6.74 -7.56
CA PHE A 245 30.42 7.16 -8.14
C PHE A 245 31.44 7.39 -7.00
N THR A 246 31.76 6.32 -6.25
CA THR A 246 32.77 6.34 -5.17
C THR A 246 34.09 6.91 -5.66
N ARG A 247 34.41 6.73 -6.95
CA ARG A 247 35.63 7.27 -7.55
C ARG A 247 35.62 8.80 -7.67
N LYS A 248 34.45 9.44 -7.75
CA LYS A 248 34.34 10.91 -7.78
C LYS A 248 34.58 11.47 -6.38
N ASP A 249 34.03 10.84 -5.38
CA ASP A 249 34.17 11.25 -3.98
C ASP A 249 35.59 11.02 -3.47
N ASP A 250 36.26 9.93 -3.90
CA ASP A 250 37.66 9.65 -3.62
C ASP A 250 38.59 10.67 -4.30
N LEU A 251 38.30 11.06 -5.55
CA LEU A 251 39.08 12.09 -6.27
C LEU A 251 38.86 13.49 -5.65
N MET A 252 37.68 13.82 -5.19
CA MET A 252 37.42 15.09 -4.48
C MET A 252 38.19 15.13 -3.15
N ARG A 253 38.20 14.03 -2.41
CA ARG A 253 38.95 13.94 -1.14
C ARG A 253 40.45 14.04 -1.34
N GLN A 254 41.01 13.47 -2.42
CA GLN A 254 42.41 13.60 -2.79
C GLN A 254 42.80 14.99 -3.30
N ALA A 255 41.88 15.79 -3.77
CA ALA A 255 42.11 17.16 -4.22
C ALA A 255 42.01 18.20 -3.11
N GLU A 256 41.49 17.83 -1.93
CA GLU A 256 41.39 18.66 -0.72
C GLU A 256 42.54 18.43 0.26
N GLU A 257 43.40 17.40 0.04
CA GLU A 257 44.66 17.16 0.74
C GLU A 257 45.85 17.81 -0.02
#